data_d51f8619674bb0ed04c1f0c9c6da039d
#
_entry.id   d51f8619674bb0ed04c1f0c9c6da039d
#
_cell.length_a   1.000
_cell.length_b   1.000
_cell.length_c   1.000
_cell.angle_alpha   90.00
_cell.angle_beta   90.00
_cell.angle_gamma   90.00
#
_symmetry.space_group_name_H-M   'P 1'
#
loop_
_entity.id
_entity.type
_entity.pdbx_description
1 polymer ?
#
loop_
_entity_poly.entity_id
_entity_poly.type
_entity_poly.pdbx_seq_one_letter_code
_entity_poly.pdbx_strand_id
1 'polypeptide(L)'
;MGATVEAFKATHQAVVGLLEQIDSTGEQNRVDALNSLKEVLLAHVGEENNVILEAMDRPGAEGTFKPSAQRFMDELGDIAQTALLPFFDKYSSSETVDSDDFANDFGGIKSALADRIAFEEGRFYPELEK
;
A
#
# COMPACT_ATOMS: atom_id res chain seq x y z
N MET A 1 -4.02 10.63 -17.35
CA MET A 1 -3.96 10.51 -15.87
C MET A 1 -5.15 9.79 -15.29
N GLY A 2 -6.38 10.06 -15.74
CA GLY A 2 -7.57 9.39 -15.22
C GLY A 2 -7.50 7.88 -15.25
N ALA A 3 -7.05 7.30 -16.37
CA ALA A 3 -6.93 5.84 -16.51
C ALA A 3 -5.90 5.25 -15.53
N THR A 4 -4.81 5.97 -15.28
CA THR A 4 -3.78 5.55 -14.32
C THR A 4 -4.32 5.54 -12.89
N VAL A 5 -5.03 6.59 -12.50
CA VAL A 5 -5.64 6.68 -11.17
C VAL A 5 -6.71 5.60 -11.00
N GLU A 6 -7.51 5.33 -12.03
CA GLU A 6 -8.51 4.26 -11.98
C GLU A 6 -7.85 2.89 -11.78
N ALA A 7 -6.70 2.65 -12.42
CA ALA A 7 -5.93 1.42 -12.21
C ALA A 7 -5.43 1.31 -10.78
N PHE A 8 -4.96 2.42 -10.19
CA PHE A 8 -4.52 2.44 -8.79
C PHE A 8 -5.67 2.14 -7.84
N LYS A 9 -6.85 2.72 -8.09
CA LYS A 9 -8.03 2.45 -7.27
C LYS A 9 -8.46 0.99 -7.36
N ALA A 10 -8.36 0.38 -8.55
CA ALA A 10 -8.65 -1.04 -8.73
C ALA A 10 -7.67 -1.90 -7.93
N THR A 11 -6.40 -1.51 -7.90
CA THR A 11 -5.40 -2.19 -7.07
C THR A 11 -5.74 -2.08 -5.58
N HIS A 12 -6.20 -0.91 -5.13
CA HIS A 12 -6.64 -0.72 -3.74
C HIS A 12 -7.80 -1.67 -3.39
N GLN A 13 -8.73 -1.87 -4.31
CA GLN A 13 -9.83 -2.83 -4.08
C GLN A 13 -9.31 -4.26 -3.99
N ALA A 14 -8.32 -4.62 -4.80
CA ALA A 14 -7.66 -5.93 -4.71
C ALA A 14 -6.98 -6.10 -3.36
N VAL A 15 -6.33 -5.05 -2.86
CA VAL A 15 -5.69 -5.06 -1.53
C VAL A 15 -6.74 -5.31 -0.45
N VAL A 16 -7.86 -4.60 -0.49
CA VAL A 16 -8.94 -4.77 0.50
C VAL A 16 -9.48 -6.21 0.46
N GLY A 17 -9.67 -6.76 -0.75
CA GLY A 17 -10.10 -8.15 -0.91
C GLY A 17 -9.13 -9.15 -0.30
N LEU A 18 -7.82 -8.92 -0.48
CA LEU A 18 -6.78 -9.76 0.12
C LEU A 18 -6.78 -9.63 1.64
N LEU A 19 -6.98 -8.43 2.19
CA LEU A 19 -7.07 -8.23 3.63
C LEU A 19 -8.23 -9.04 4.21
N GLU A 20 -9.38 -9.04 3.55
CA GLU A 20 -10.54 -9.83 3.96
C GLU A 20 -10.26 -11.33 3.88
N GLN A 21 -9.58 -11.77 2.83
CA GLN A 21 -9.19 -13.17 2.66
C GLN A 21 -8.24 -13.60 3.77
N ILE A 22 -7.29 -12.76 4.14
CA ILE A 22 -6.34 -13.04 5.23
C ILE A 22 -7.10 -13.21 6.54
N ASP A 23 -8.09 -12.36 6.82
CA ASP A 23 -8.90 -12.45 8.04
C ASP A 23 -9.74 -13.74 8.08
N SER A 24 -10.21 -14.21 6.93
CA SER A 24 -11.15 -15.33 6.87
C SER A 24 -10.51 -16.69 6.66
N THR A 25 -9.18 -16.76 6.60
CA THR A 25 -8.45 -18.01 6.37
C THR A 25 -7.37 -18.19 7.44
N GLY A 26 -6.66 -19.32 7.42
CA GLY A 26 -5.60 -19.61 8.39
C GLY A 26 -4.56 -20.51 7.80
N GLU A 27 -3.57 -20.86 8.62
CA GLU A 27 -2.47 -21.76 8.26
C GLU A 27 -1.80 -21.36 6.94
N GLN A 28 -1.52 -22.34 6.08
CA GLN A 28 -0.81 -22.10 4.82
C GLN A 28 -1.61 -21.19 3.87
N ASN A 29 -2.93 -21.29 3.88
CA ASN A 29 -3.77 -20.42 3.04
C ASN A 29 -3.58 -18.95 3.41
N ARG A 30 -3.42 -18.67 4.70
CA ARG A 30 -3.16 -17.31 5.17
C ARG A 30 -1.77 -16.84 4.73
N VAL A 31 -0.75 -17.71 4.82
CA VAL A 31 0.59 -17.39 4.33
C VAL A 31 0.55 -17.06 2.85
N ASP A 32 -0.15 -17.86 2.07
CA ASP A 32 -0.27 -17.64 0.62
C ASP A 32 -0.95 -16.30 0.32
N ALA A 33 -2.01 -15.96 1.06
CA ALA A 33 -2.70 -14.68 0.90
C ALA A 33 -1.79 -13.51 1.30
N LEU A 34 -1.00 -13.65 2.35
CA LEU A 34 -0.03 -12.63 2.77
C LEU A 34 1.04 -12.41 1.70
N ASN A 35 1.54 -13.48 1.09
CA ASN A 35 2.52 -13.37 0.02
C ASN A 35 1.93 -12.65 -1.20
N SER A 36 0.68 -12.93 -1.53
CA SER A 36 -0.02 -12.23 -2.61
C SER A 36 -0.18 -10.74 -2.30
N LEU A 37 -0.55 -10.43 -1.06
CA LEU A 37 -0.67 -9.03 -0.62
C LEU A 37 0.66 -8.30 -0.74
N LYS A 38 1.74 -8.94 -0.29
CA LYS A 38 3.08 -8.37 -0.37
C LYS A 38 3.45 -8.03 -1.82
N GLU A 39 3.23 -8.97 -2.73
CA GLU A 39 3.54 -8.77 -4.15
C GLU A 39 2.75 -7.61 -4.75
N VAL A 40 1.44 -7.56 -4.47
CA VAL A 40 0.57 -6.51 -4.98
C VAL A 40 0.99 -5.15 -4.44
N LEU A 41 1.29 -5.06 -3.13
CA LEU A 41 1.70 -3.80 -2.51
C LEU A 41 3.02 -3.28 -3.06
N LEU A 42 4.02 -4.16 -3.20
CA LEU A 42 5.32 -3.75 -3.70
C LEU A 42 5.24 -3.30 -5.15
N ALA A 43 4.48 -4.01 -5.97
CA ALA A 43 4.26 -3.63 -7.37
C ALA A 43 3.55 -2.28 -7.46
N HIS A 44 2.51 -2.08 -6.63
CA HIS A 44 1.74 -0.83 -6.61
C HIS A 44 2.62 0.36 -6.23
N VAL A 45 3.43 0.20 -5.18
CA VAL A 45 4.34 1.27 -4.73
C VAL A 45 5.32 1.64 -5.85
N GLY A 46 5.87 0.64 -6.53
CA GLY A 46 6.80 0.88 -7.65
C GLY A 46 6.14 1.62 -8.80
N GLU A 47 4.94 1.20 -9.20
CA GLU A 47 4.19 1.85 -10.28
C GLU A 47 3.80 3.27 -9.90
N GLU A 48 3.34 3.46 -8.68
CA GLU A 48 2.94 4.76 -8.17
C GLU A 48 4.11 5.73 -8.12
N ASN A 49 5.28 5.27 -7.66
CA ASN A 49 6.49 6.09 -7.62
C ASN A 49 6.89 6.55 -9.03
N ASN A 50 6.81 5.67 -10.02
CA ASN A 50 7.13 6.04 -11.40
C ASN A 50 6.19 7.14 -11.93
N VAL A 51 4.90 6.99 -11.68
CA VAL A 51 3.91 8.00 -12.11
C VAL A 51 4.14 9.32 -11.39
N ILE A 52 4.44 9.29 -10.10
CA ILE A 52 4.71 10.49 -9.31
C ILE A 52 5.94 11.22 -9.83
N LEU A 53 7.02 10.48 -10.11
CA LEU A 53 8.25 11.07 -10.63
C LEU A 53 8.01 11.77 -11.98
N GLU A 54 7.24 11.14 -12.86
CA GLU A 54 6.87 11.77 -14.13
C GLU A 54 6.04 13.04 -13.91
N ALA A 55 5.10 12.99 -12.98
CA ALA A 55 4.25 14.13 -12.66
C ALA A 55 5.05 15.29 -12.06
N MET A 56 6.09 15.00 -11.29
CA MET A 56 6.97 16.03 -10.70
C MET A 56 7.76 16.79 -11.76
N ASP A 57 7.96 16.21 -12.94
CA ASP A 57 8.67 16.85 -14.04
C ASP A 57 7.75 17.65 -14.95
N ARG A 58 6.43 17.67 -14.69
CA ARG A 58 5.49 18.45 -15.49
C ARG A 58 5.69 19.96 -15.28
N PRO A 59 5.44 20.79 -16.32
CA PRO A 59 5.47 22.23 -16.15
C PRO A 59 4.49 22.67 -15.03
N GLY A 60 4.96 23.52 -14.13
CA GLY A 60 4.15 24.02 -13.03
C GLY A 60 4.12 23.14 -11.80
N ALA A 61 4.82 22.00 -11.81
CA ALA A 61 4.85 21.10 -10.67
C ALA A 61 5.68 21.61 -9.48
N GLU A 62 6.61 22.53 -9.74
CA GLU A 62 7.54 23.00 -8.71
C GLU A 62 6.90 23.74 -7.54
N GLY A 63 5.66 24.26 -7.69
CA GLY A 63 4.98 25.01 -6.65
C GLY A 63 4.68 24.17 -5.41
N THR A 64 3.43 23.74 -5.30
CA THR A 64 2.97 22.96 -4.16
C THR A 64 3.02 21.46 -4.40
N PHE A 65 2.91 21.03 -5.67
CA PHE A 65 2.83 19.60 -5.98
C PHE A 65 4.12 18.85 -5.67
N LYS A 66 5.26 19.36 -6.13
CA LYS A 66 6.54 18.66 -6.00
C LYS A 66 6.93 18.38 -4.55
N PRO A 67 6.86 19.36 -3.62
CA PRO A 67 7.13 19.07 -2.20
C PRO A 67 6.15 18.08 -1.61
N SER A 68 4.87 18.16 -1.96
CA SER A 68 3.84 17.23 -1.47
C SER A 68 4.08 15.82 -1.96
N ALA A 69 4.44 15.67 -3.25
CA ALA A 69 4.72 14.38 -3.84
C ALA A 69 5.96 13.74 -3.21
N GLN A 70 7.01 14.53 -2.95
CA GLN A 70 8.21 14.03 -2.31
C GLN A 70 7.91 13.54 -0.90
N ARG A 71 7.13 14.30 -0.13
CA ARG A 71 6.71 13.88 1.21
C ARG A 71 5.90 12.59 1.16
N PHE A 72 4.99 12.49 0.20
CA PHE A 72 4.17 11.29 0.02
C PHE A 72 5.04 10.05 -0.19
N MET A 73 6.02 10.14 -1.11
CA MET A 73 6.93 9.02 -1.40
C MET A 73 7.78 8.66 -0.18
N ASP A 74 8.27 9.66 0.55
CA ASP A 74 9.09 9.43 1.74
C ASP A 74 8.28 8.73 2.83
N GLU A 75 7.06 9.17 3.08
CA GLU A 75 6.18 8.57 4.09
C GLU A 75 5.82 7.12 3.71
N LEU A 76 5.52 6.88 2.44
CA LEU A 76 5.20 5.54 1.97
C LEU A 76 6.40 4.61 2.10
N GLY A 77 7.59 5.10 1.76
CA GLY A 77 8.83 4.34 1.93
C GLY A 77 9.08 3.97 3.38
N ASP A 78 8.85 4.91 4.31
CA ASP A 78 8.98 4.66 5.74
C ASP A 78 8.01 3.57 6.21
N ILE A 79 6.75 3.66 5.81
CA ILE A 79 5.74 2.65 6.17
C ILE A 79 6.16 1.28 5.64
N ALA A 80 6.63 1.21 4.40
CA ALA A 80 7.07 -0.05 3.81
C ALA A 80 8.24 -0.65 4.60
N GLN A 81 9.24 0.16 4.96
CA GLN A 81 10.45 -0.34 5.62
C GLN A 81 10.24 -0.62 7.11
N THR A 82 9.44 0.18 7.80
CA THR A 82 9.31 0.07 9.26
C THR A 82 8.12 -0.79 9.70
N ALA A 83 7.12 -0.95 8.87
CA ALA A 83 5.91 -1.69 9.21
C ALA A 83 5.64 -2.87 8.29
N LEU A 84 5.57 -2.65 6.98
CA LEU A 84 5.12 -3.68 6.04
C LEU A 84 6.13 -4.81 5.87
N LEU A 85 7.37 -4.49 5.54
CA LEU A 85 8.39 -5.53 5.30
C LEU A 85 8.70 -6.34 6.57
N PRO A 86 8.87 -5.72 7.75
CA PRO A 86 9.06 -6.50 8.97
C PRO A 86 7.85 -7.39 9.30
N PHE A 87 6.63 -6.91 9.04
CA PHE A 87 5.42 -7.70 9.25
C PHE A 87 5.41 -8.95 8.37
N PHE A 88 5.64 -8.79 7.07
CA PHE A 88 5.65 -9.91 6.14
C PHE A 88 6.76 -10.92 6.45
N ASP A 89 7.91 -10.43 6.90
CA ASP A 89 9.04 -11.26 7.27
C ASP A 89 8.72 -12.09 8.52
N LYS A 90 8.10 -11.47 9.52
CA LYS A 90 7.72 -12.12 10.79
C LYS A 90 6.67 -13.22 10.56
N TYR A 91 5.73 -13.01 9.67
CA TYR A 91 4.59 -13.92 9.45
C TYR A 91 4.73 -14.66 8.12
N SER A 92 5.86 -15.34 7.96
CA SER A 92 6.17 -16.08 6.73
C SER A 92 5.91 -17.58 6.84
N SER A 93 5.40 -18.07 7.98
CA SER A 93 5.12 -19.50 8.18
C SER A 93 3.72 -19.70 8.73
N SER A 94 3.16 -20.91 8.49
CA SER A 94 1.84 -21.26 8.97
C SER A 94 1.74 -21.25 10.49
N GLU A 95 2.85 -21.43 11.19
CA GLU A 95 2.89 -21.41 12.66
C GLU A 95 2.72 -20.00 13.21
N THR A 96 3.34 -19.00 12.58
CA THR A 96 3.31 -17.63 13.08
C THR A 96 2.02 -16.89 12.72
N VAL A 97 1.37 -17.23 11.60
CA VAL A 97 0.17 -16.50 11.14
C VAL A 97 -1.07 -16.79 11.98
N ASP A 98 -1.06 -17.85 12.79
CA ASP A 98 -2.18 -18.18 13.65
C ASP A 98 -1.93 -17.82 15.11
N SER A 99 -0.86 -17.09 15.41
CA SER A 99 -0.54 -16.66 16.77
C SER A 99 -1.40 -15.48 17.21
N ASP A 100 -1.49 -15.25 18.52
CA ASP A 100 -2.21 -14.08 19.07
C ASP A 100 -1.57 -12.77 18.61
N ASP A 101 -0.24 -12.76 18.50
CA ASP A 101 0.48 -11.59 18.02
C ASP A 101 0.08 -11.19 16.60
N PHE A 102 -0.23 -12.20 15.77
CA PHE A 102 -0.66 -11.93 14.38
C PHE A 102 -1.91 -11.04 14.36
N ALA A 103 -2.92 -11.36 15.15
CA ALA A 103 -4.17 -10.59 15.15
C ALA A 103 -3.92 -9.12 15.49
N ASN A 104 -3.08 -8.86 16.49
CA ASN A 104 -2.74 -7.49 16.89
C ASN A 104 -1.93 -6.77 15.80
N ASP A 105 -0.89 -7.41 15.29
CA ASP A 105 -0.01 -6.81 14.28
C ASP A 105 -0.76 -6.59 12.97
N PHE A 106 -1.57 -7.55 12.56
CA PHE A 106 -2.35 -7.45 11.33
C PHE A 106 -3.40 -6.34 11.42
N GLY A 107 -4.02 -6.17 12.59
CA GLY A 107 -4.94 -5.06 12.84
C GLY A 107 -4.28 -3.70 12.58
N GLY A 108 -3.04 -3.53 13.06
CA GLY A 108 -2.26 -2.33 12.80
C GLY A 108 -1.96 -2.11 11.32
N ILE A 109 -1.60 -3.20 10.62
CA ILE A 109 -1.32 -3.13 9.18
C ILE A 109 -2.58 -2.76 8.40
N LYS A 110 -3.73 -3.37 8.71
CA LYS A 110 -5.00 -3.05 8.05
C LYS A 110 -5.36 -1.59 8.23
N SER A 111 -5.21 -1.08 9.45
CA SER A 111 -5.51 0.31 9.76
C SER A 111 -4.60 1.27 8.99
N ALA A 112 -3.30 0.99 8.98
CA ALA A 112 -2.33 1.80 8.25
C ALA A 112 -2.61 1.82 6.75
N LEU A 113 -2.94 0.67 6.16
CA LEU A 113 -3.27 0.58 4.74
C LEU A 113 -4.58 1.31 4.42
N ALA A 114 -5.59 1.16 5.26
CA ALA A 114 -6.88 1.85 5.06
C ALA A 114 -6.70 3.36 5.10
N ASP A 115 -5.94 3.87 6.06
CA ASP A 115 -5.64 5.30 6.17
C ASP A 115 -4.89 5.80 4.93
N ARG A 116 -3.93 5.01 4.46
CA ARG A 116 -3.12 5.37 3.29
C ARG A 116 -3.97 5.40 2.02
N ILE A 117 -4.80 4.40 1.82
CA ILE A 117 -5.71 4.34 0.67
C ILE A 117 -6.66 5.54 0.69
N ALA A 118 -7.24 5.86 1.84
CA ALA A 118 -8.15 7.00 1.98
C ALA A 118 -7.43 8.30 1.64
N PHE A 119 -6.22 8.48 2.11
CA PHE A 119 -5.41 9.67 1.82
C PHE A 119 -5.12 9.78 0.32
N GLU A 120 -4.69 8.67 -0.30
CA GLU A 120 -4.35 8.67 -1.73
C GLU A 120 -5.55 9.02 -2.59
N GLU A 121 -6.68 8.37 -2.36
CA GLU A 121 -7.87 8.57 -3.18
C GLU A 121 -8.55 9.90 -2.91
N GLY A 122 -8.54 10.36 -1.68
CA GLY A 122 -9.23 11.57 -1.29
C GLY A 122 -8.44 12.86 -1.49
N ARG A 123 -7.13 12.79 -1.37
CA ARG A 123 -6.27 14.00 -1.38
C ARG A 123 -5.18 13.98 -2.43
N PHE A 124 -4.48 12.87 -2.56
CA PHE A 124 -3.29 12.85 -3.42
C PHE A 124 -3.62 12.66 -4.89
N TYR A 125 -4.47 11.71 -5.22
CA TYR A 125 -4.81 11.43 -6.61
C TYR A 125 -5.47 12.62 -7.31
N PRO A 126 -6.35 13.41 -6.67
CA PRO A 126 -6.87 14.62 -7.31
C PRO A 126 -5.76 15.60 -7.72
N GLU A 127 -4.71 15.74 -6.90
CA GLU A 127 -3.56 16.58 -7.24
C GLU A 127 -2.76 15.98 -8.40
N LEU A 128 -2.62 14.64 -8.40
CA LEU A 128 -1.90 13.93 -9.44
C LEU A 128 -2.58 14.08 -10.80
N GLU A 129 -3.90 14.16 -10.83
CA GLU A 129 -4.67 14.30 -12.07
C GLU A 129 -4.65 15.71 -12.65
N LYS A 130 -4.30 16.70 -11.85
CA LYS A 130 -4.16 18.07 -12.36
C LYS A 130 -2.93 18.18 -13.23
#